data_a53ce9bdd6606eed0c8215240f214fd1
#
_entry.id   a53ce9bdd6606eed0c8215240f214fd1
#
_cell.length_a   1.000
_cell.length_b   1.000
_cell.length_c   1.000
_cell.angle_alpha   90.00
_cell.angle_beta   90.00
_cell.angle_gamma   90.00
#
_symmetry.space_group_name_H-M   'P 1'
#
loop_
_entity.id
_entity.type
_entity.pdbx_description
1 polymer ?
#
loop_
_entity_poly.entity_id
_entity_poly.type
_entity_poly.pdbx_seq_one_letter_code
_entity_poly.pdbx_strand_id
1 'polypeptide(L)'
;METTGAYGGGKAGGAFDPQAFIQKPPVIVRAVCWLFSVIVMGCISAKGWYTNKEDGKEYCVYNNDTNACNYGVGISVIAFVASIAFIIGEYLFEQMSSVKTRKHYVLADMGFSAFWGFLYFVGFCYLSNAWGKTDNPPVGTANNMQGAIAFCFFSIFAWIACALFALQRFRLGADAAFAPAYEVEGAVGSPAGFPAYPGANDSQPAYSEPPFSHTGNIDYTAPTY
;
A
#
# COMPACT_ATOMS: atom_id res chain seq x y z
N MET A 1 -2.34 22.84 -4.92
CA MET A 1 -2.54 21.40 -5.12
C MET A 1 -1.19 20.82 -5.54
N GLU A 2 -0.55 20.03 -4.69
CA GLU A 2 0.68 19.34 -5.08
C GLU A 2 0.35 18.37 -6.21
N THR A 3 1.07 18.49 -7.32
CA THR A 3 0.98 17.56 -8.45
C THR A 3 1.54 16.20 -8.00
N THR A 4 0.68 15.37 -7.45
CA THR A 4 1.01 13.99 -7.12
C THR A 4 1.33 13.24 -8.42
N GLY A 5 2.50 12.61 -8.48
CA GLY A 5 2.89 11.77 -9.61
C GLY A 5 1.95 10.57 -9.80
N ALA A 6 2.07 9.87 -10.93
CA ALA A 6 1.23 8.72 -11.26
C ALA A 6 1.11 7.72 -10.09
N TYR A 7 -0.12 7.29 -9.81
CA TYR A 7 -0.50 6.42 -8.68
C TYR A 7 -0.22 7.01 -7.28
N GLY A 8 -0.19 8.35 -7.15
CA GLY A 8 0.00 9.02 -5.87
C GLY A 8 1.45 8.98 -5.34
N GLY A 9 2.43 8.67 -6.19
CA GLY A 9 3.84 8.72 -5.82
C GLY A 9 4.37 10.15 -5.84
N GLY A 10 5.29 10.48 -4.92
CA GLY A 10 6.01 11.75 -4.93
C GLY A 10 6.91 11.91 -6.15
N LYS A 11 7.49 13.11 -6.35
CA LYS A 11 8.50 13.34 -7.38
C LYS A 11 9.76 12.54 -7.02
N ALA A 12 10.23 11.70 -7.93
CA ALA A 12 11.51 11.00 -7.75
C ALA A 12 12.66 12.02 -7.57
N GLY A 13 13.45 11.85 -6.50
CA GLY A 13 14.60 12.74 -6.21
C GLY A 13 14.34 13.85 -5.19
N GLY A 14 13.14 13.94 -4.57
CA GLY A 14 12.91 14.82 -3.43
C GLY A 14 13.64 14.36 -2.17
N ALA A 15 14.02 15.27 -1.27
CA ALA A 15 14.53 14.91 0.04
C ALA A 15 13.47 14.12 0.83
N PHE A 16 13.88 13.04 1.49
CA PHE A 16 12.96 12.25 2.32
C PHE A 16 12.57 13.01 3.58
N ASP A 17 11.27 13.25 3.75
CA ASP A 17 10.70 13.82 4.96
C ASP A 17 10.04 12.70 5.79
N PRO A 18 10.68 12.27 6.91
CA PRO A 18 10.16 11.22 7.77
C PRO A 18 8.81 11.58 8.40
N GLN A 19 8.60 12.84 8.73
CA GLN A 19 7.38 13.29 9.38
C GLN A 19 6.19 13.23 8.42
N ALA A 20 6.35 13.73 7.21
CA ALA A 20 5.34 13.63 6.15
C ALA A 20 5.05 12.16 5.79
N PHE A 21 6.05 11.28 5.80
CA PHE A 21 5.89 9.85 5.54
C PHE A 21 5.01 9.16 6.58
N ILE A 22 5.28 9.38 7.89
CA ILE A 22 4.53 8.74 8.98
C ILE A 22 3.07 9.22 9.03
N GLN A 23 2.79 10.45 8.60
CA GLN A 23 1.45 11.03 8.58
C GLN A 23 0.57 10.53 7.42
N LYS A 24 1.11 9.75 6.49
CA LYS A 24 0.33 9.19 5.39
C LYS A 24 -0.71 8.19 5.91
N PRO A 25 -2.00 8.34 5.55
CA PRO A 25 -3.05 7.42 6.00
C PRO A 25 -2.76 5.93 5.72
N PRO A 26 -2.21 5.53 4.56
CA PRO A 26 -1.85 4.13 4.32
C PRO A 26 -0.77 3.60 5.27
N VAL A 27 0.23 4.43 5.62
CA VAL A 27 1.30 4.04 6.56
C VAL A 27 0.74 3.85 7.97
N ILE A 28 -0.15 4.76 8.41
CA ILE A 28 -0.79 4.67 9.73
C ILE A 28 -1.62 3.39 9.83
N VAL A 29 -2.48 3.11 8.85
CA VAL A 29 -3.32 1.91 8.88
C VAL A 29 -2.46 0.64 8.80
N ARG A 30 -1.36 0.65 8.07
CA ARG A 30 -0.41 -0.47 8.02
C ARG A 30 0.29 -0.70 9.37
N ALA A 31 0.64 0.37 10.09
CA ALA A 31 1.17 0.28 11.44
C ALA A 31 0.13 -0.29 12.44
N VAL A 32 -1.15 0.02 12.27
CA VAL A 32 -2.24 -0.60 13.04
C VAL A 32 -2.37 -2.09 12.73
N CYS A 33 -2.29 -2.51 11.46
CA CYS A 33 -2.27 -3.93 11.07
C CYS A 33 -1.09 -4.67 11.74
N TRP A 34 0.09 -4.05 11.74
CA TRP A 34 1.27 -4.57 12.42
C TRP A 34 1.03 -4.76 13.92
N LEU A 35 0.52 -3.73 14.60
CA LEU A 35 0.23 -3.77 16.04
C LEU A 35 -0.78 -4.86 16.38
N PHE A 36 -1.88 -4.98 15.63
CA PHE A 36 -2.91 -5.99 15.87
C PHE A 36 -2.35 -7.40 15.66
N SER A 37 -1.50 -7.61 14.66
CA SER A 37 -0.86 -8.90 14.43
C SER A 37 0.04 -9.32 15.61
N VAL A 38 0.79 -8.39 16.20
CA VAL A 38 1.61 -8.62 17.40
C VAL A 38 0.73 -9.02 18.59
N ILE A 39 -0.40 -8.33 18.79
CA ILE A 39 -1.31 -8.59 19.90
C ILE A 39 -1.94 -10.00 19.76
N VAL A 40 -2.46 -10.34 18.57
CA VAL A 40 -3.07 -11.67 18.35
C VAL A 40 -2.05 -12.78 18.54
N MET A 41 -0.86 -12.65 17.91
CA MET A 41 0.23 -13.61 18.08
C MET A 41 0.64 -13.72 19.55
N GLY A 42 0.84 -12.61 20.25
CA GLY A 42 1.26 -12.55 21.63
C GLY A 42 0.22 -13.17 22.58
N CYS A 43 -1.07 -12.88 22.40
CA CYS A 43 -2.14 -13.44 23.22
C CYS A 43 -2.20 -14.98 23.12
N ILE A 44 -2.15 -15.51 21.89
CA ILE A 44 -2.22 -16.96 21.67
C ILE A 44 -0.93 -17.64 22.11
N SER A 45 0.25 -17.08 21.79
CA SER A 45 1.54 -17.69 22.17
C SER A 45 1.76 -17.70 23.69
N ALA A 46 1.31 -16.66 24.40
CA ALA A 46 1.54 -16.55 25.84
C ALA A 46 0.63 -17.48 26.69
N LYS A 47 -0.62 -17.66 26.25
CA LYS A 47 -1.65 -18.37 27.09
C LYS A 47 -2.54 -19.31 26.27
N GLY A 48 -2.28 -19.52 25.01
CA GLY A 48 -3.08 -20.39 24.13
C GLY A 48 -2.78 -21.88 24.31
N TRP A 49 -1.69 -22.23 25.00
CA TRP A 49 -1.27 -23.61 25.22
C TRP A 49 -1.23 -23.95 26.67
N TYR A 50 -1.66 -25.17 27.02
CA TYR A 50 -1.56 -25.72 28.35
C TYR A 50 -1.18 -27.20 28.31
N THR A 51 -0.44 -27.65 29.30
CA THR A 51 -0.06 -29.05 29.44
C THR A 51 -1.08 -29.78 30.33
N ASN A 52 -1.71 -30.82 29.79
CA ASN A 52 -2.58 -31.68 30.59
C ASN A 52 -1.71 -32.53 31.54
N LYS A 53 -2.09 -32.54 32.80
CA LYS A 53 -1.33 -33.27 33.86
C LYS A 53 -1.47 -34.77 33.77
N GLU A 54 -2.52 -35.29 33.12
CA GLU A 54 -2.81 -36.72 33.04
C GLU A 54 -1.96 -37.41 31.96
N ASP A 55 -1.75 -36.80 30.83
CA ASP A 55 -1.05 -37.38 29.67
C ASP A 55 0.22 -36.63 29.28
N GLY A 56 0.55 -35.52 29.94
CA GLY A 56 1.76 -34.76 29.74
C GLY A 56 1.83 -34.08 28.36
N LYS A 57 0.73 -34.02 27.60
CA LYS A 57 0.66 -33.43 26.27
C LYS A 57 0.21 -31.98 26.32
N GLU A 58 0.67 -31.18 25.35
CA GLU A 58 0.24 -29.80 25.16
C GLU A 58 -1.04 -29.76 24.31
N TYR A 59 -2.02 -29.02 24.84
CA TYR A 59 -3.31 -28.78 24.19
C TYR A 59 -3.55 -27.27 23.98
N CYS A 60 -4.27 -26.93 22.93
CA CYS A 60 -4.72 -25.56 22.69
C CYS A 60 -5.96 -25.26 23.54
N VAL A 61 -6.01 -24.06 24.14
CA VAL A 61 -7.15 -23.62 24.98
C VAL A 61 -8.44 -23.51 24.18
N TYR A 62 -8.37 -23.28 22.88
CA TYR A 62 -9.53 -23.29 21.99
C TYR A 62 -10.00 -24.73 21.75
N ASN A 63 -10.83 -25.25 22.66
CA ASN A 63 -11.47 -26.57 22.57
C ASN A 63 -10.49 -27.75 22.30
N ASN A 64 -9.28 -27.67 22.81
CA ASN A 64 -8.19 -28.65 22.56
C ASN A 64 -7.81 -28.80 21.09
N ASP A 65 -8.26 -27.85 20.21
CA ASP A 65 -7.97 -27.87 18.80
C ASP A 65 -6.64 -27.16 18.49
N THR A 66 -5.60 -27.95 18.34
CA THR A 66 -4.25 -27.48 17.98
C THR A 66 -4.25 -26.64 16.70
N ASN A 67 -5.14 -26.97 15.74
CA ASN A 67 -5.20 -26.23 14.48
C ASN A 67 -5.73 -24.80 14.68
N ALA A 68 -6.61 -24.57 15.67
CA ALA A 68 -7.11 -23.23 15.96
C ALA A 68 -5.99 -22.31 16.47
N CYS A 69 -5.17 -22.77 17.41
CA CYS A 69 -4.00 -22.02 17.88
C CYS A 69 -2.97 -21.79 16.76
N ASN A 70 -2.63 -22.83 16.01
CA ASN A 70 -1.67 -22.74 14.89
C ASN A 70 -2.14 -21.79 13.80
N TYR A 71 -3.44 -21.83 13.46
CA TYR A 71 -4.02 -20.92 12.49
C TYR A 71 -3.91 -19.46 12.95
N GLY A 72 -4.35 -19.17 14.18
CA GLY A 72 -4.30 -17.82 14.73
C GLY A 72 -2.88 -17.25 14.79
N VAL A 73 -1.90 -18.05 15.24
CA VAL A 73 -0.49 -17.65 15.23
C VAL A 73 0.03 -17.50 13.80
N GLY A 74 -0.25 -18.46 12.92
CA GLY A 74 0.26 -18.49 11.55
C GLY A 74 -0.17 -17.27 10.73
N ILE A 75 -1.48 -16.94 10.72
CA ILE A 75 -1.96 -15.76 10.00
C ILE A 75 -1.36 -14.46 10.56
N SER A 76 -1.16 -14.42 11.91
CA SER A 76 -0.63 -13.22 12.55
C SER A 76 0.87 -13.03 12.30
N VAL A 77 1.66 -14.10 12.29
CA VAL A 77 3.10 -14.03 11.94
C VAL A 77 3.28 -13.52 10.51
N ILE A 78 2.52 -14.05 9.55
CA ILE A 78 2.63 -13.62 8.16
C ILE A 78 2.12 -12.18 8.04
N ALA A 79 1.02 -11.79 8.71
CA ALA A 79 0.53 -10.42 8.76
C ALA A 79 1.57 -9.44 9.31
N PHE A 80 2.30 -9.84 10.36
CA PHE A 80 3.38 -9.06 10.95
C PHE A 80 4.50 -8.79 9.94
N VAL A 81 5.01 -9.84 9.30
CA VAL A 81 6.07 -9.71 8.29
C VAL A 81 5.59 -8.92 7.07
N ALA A 82 4.38 -9.19 6.57
CA ALA A 82 3.79 -8.48 5.45
C ALA A 82 3.59 -6.99 5.75
N SER A 83 3.13 -6.64 6.95
CA SER A 83 2.96 -5.23 7.33
C SER A 83 4.29 -4.46 7.29
N ILE A 84 5.38 -5.06 7.77
CA ILE A 84 6.72 -4.46 7.68
C ILE A 84 7.15 -4.33 6.22
N ALA A 85 6.98 -5.40 5.43
CA ALA A 85 7.35 -5.40 4.00
C ALA A 85 6.60 -4.31 3.21
N PHE A 86 5.30 -4.10 3.48
CA PHE A 86 4.53 -3.04 2.84
C PHE A 86 4.88 -1.64 3.35
N ILE A 87 5.29 -1.45 4.62
CA ILE A 87 5.80 -0.16 5.10
C ILE A 87 7.11 0.19 4.38
N ILE A 88 8.02 -0.78 4.24
CA ILE A 88 9.26 -0.60 3.47
C ILE A 88 8.93 -0.36 1.98
N GLY A 89 7.99 -1.12 1.43
CA GLY A 89 7.51 -0.95 0.07
C GLY A 89 6.94 0.44 -0.20
N GLU A 90 6.22 1.02 0.77
CA GLU A 90 5.69 2.39 0.69
C GLU A 90 6.81 3.45 0.64
N TYR A 91 7.89 3.23 1.40
CA TYR A 91 9.08 4.07 1.31
C TYR A 91 9.76 3.96 -0.06
N LEU A 92 9.92 2.74 -0.58
CA LEU A 92 10.52 2.51 -1.90
C LEU A 92 9.61 3.01 -3.03
N PHE A 93 8.29 2.99 -2.84
CA PHE A 93 7.32 3.45 -3.82
C PHE A 93 7.53 4.92 -4.21
N GLU A 94 7.93 5.77 -3.28
CA GLU A 94 8.26 7.17 -3.55
C GLU A 94 9.49 7.34 -4.44
N GLN A 95 10.42 6.39 -4.36
CA GLN A 95 11.67 6.40 -5.14
C GLN A 95 11.51 5.73 -6.51
N MET A 96 10.42 4.98 -6.75
CA MET A 96 10.18 4.31 -8.03
C MET A 96 9.89 5.32 -9.13
N SER A 97 10.70 5.33 -10.20
CA SER A 97 10.48 6.15 -11.39
C SER A 97 9.55 5.49 -12.41
N SER A 98 9.49 4.15 -12.45
CA SER A 98 8.71 3.39 -13.42
C SER A 98 7.22 3.31 -13.05
N VAL A 99 6.35 3.89 -13.89
CA VAL A 99 4.88 3.83 -13.75
C VAL A 99 4.37 2.39 -13.76
N LYS A 100 4.97 1.51 -14.58
CA LYS A 100 4.60 0.09 -14.66
C LYS A 100 4.85 -0.63 -13.33
N THR A 101 5.99 -0.39 -12.69
CA THR A 101 6.33 -0.98 -11.39
C THR A 101 5.39 -0.48 -10.28
N ARG A 102 5.08 0.82 -10.27
CA ARG A 102 4.09 1.41 -9.35
C ARG A 102 2.72 0.75 -9.47
N LYS A 103 2.23 0.53 -10.69
CA LYS A 103 0.96 -0.16 -10.95
C LYS A 103 0.94 -1.57 -10.35
N HIS A 104 2.01 -2.36 -10.58
CA HIS A 104 2.08 -3.72 -10.05
C HIS A 104 2.14 -3.75 -8.51
N TYR A 105 2.87 -2.83 -7.91
CA TYR A 105 2.93 -2.71 -6.45
C TYR A 105 1.54 -2.42 -5.85
N VAL A 106 0.82 -1.43 -6.38
CA VAL A 106 -0.52 -1.07 -5.91
C VAL A 106 -1.51 -2.22 -6.08
N LEU A 107 -1.43 -2.96 -7.19
CA LEU A 107 -2.27 -4.13 -7.44
C LEU A 107 -1.94 -5.28 -6.47
N ALA A 108 -0.65 -5.53 -6.20
CA ALA A 108 -0.21 -6.54 -5.24
C ALA A 108 -0.65 -6.19 -3.81
N ASP A 109 -0.51 -4.92 -3.40
CA ASP A 109 -0.97 -4.44 -2.10
C ASP A 109 -2.49 -4.60 -1.95
N MET A 110 -3.26 -4.20 -2.96
CA MET A 110 -4.72 -4.34 -2.97
C MET A 110 -5.15 -5.81 -2.84
N GLY A 111 -4.60 -6.69 -3.67
CA GLY A 111 -4.94 -8.10 -3.69
C GLY A 111 -4.54 -8.81 -2.40
N PHE A 112 -3.33 -8.58 -1.91
CA PHE A 112 -2.86 -9.14 -0.64
C PHE A 112 -3.70 -8.66 0.53
N SER A 113 -3.97 -7.36 0.63
CA SER A 113 -4.72 -6.78 1.74
C SER A 113 -6.16 -7.28 1.79
N ALA A 114 -6.83 -7.40 0.64
CA ALA A 114 -8.18 -7.96 0.55
C ALA A 114 -8.19 -9.44 0.96
N PHE A 115 -7.24 -10.24 0.48
CA PHE A 115 -7.12 -11.65 0.82
C PHE A 115 -6.80 -11.84 2.31
N TRP A 116 -5.91 -11.02 2.89
CA TRP A 116 -5.56 -11.11 4.31
C TRP A 116 -6.72 -10.70 5.22
N GLY A 117 -7.50 -9.70 4.84
CA GLY A 117 -8.73 -9.35 5.53
C GLY A 117 -9.72 -10.51 5.57
N PHE A 118 -9.84 -11.25 4.46
CA PHE A 118 -10.66 -12.46 4.39
C PHE A 118 -10.13 -13.57 5.31
N LEU A 119 -8.81 -13.80 5.37
CA LEU A 119 -8.22 -14.79 6.27
C LEU A 119 -8.46 -14.43 7.75
N TYR A 120 -8.37 -13.16 8.12
CA TYR A 120 -8.73 -12.73 9.48
C TYR A 120 -10.21 -12.93 9.79
N PHE A 121 -11.10 -12.74 8.80
CA PHE A 121 -12.52 -13.06 8.97
C PHE A 121 -12.74 -14.55 9.24
N VAL A 122 -12.12 -15.43 8.45
CA VAL A 122 -12.15 -16.89 8.69
C VAL A 122 -11.58 -17.21 10.07
N GLY A 123 -10.45 -16.59 10.44
CA GLY A 123 -9.82 -16.75 11.76
C GLY A 123 -10.73 -16.33 12.89
N PHE A 124 -11.39 -15.18 12.78
CA PHE A 124 -12.37 -14.72 13.75
C PHE A 124 -13.50 -15.73 13.95
N CYS A 125 -14.11 -16.21 12.86
CA CYS A 125 -15.18 -17.21 12.92
C CYS A 125 -14.70 -18.52 13.54
N TYR A 126 -13.51 -18.99 13.15
CA TYR A 126 -12.95 -20.25 13.64
C TYR A 126 -12.61 -20.18 15.13
N LEU A 127 -11.87 -19.17 15.56
CA LEU A 127 -11.49 -18.98 16.96
C LEU A 127 -12.70 -18.74 17.85
N SER A 128 -13.69 -17.98 17.39
CA SER A 128 -14.95 -17.73 18.13
C SER A 128 -15.75 -19.01 18.31
N ASN A 129 -15.87 -19.84 17.26
CA ASN A 129 -16.57 -21.12 17.34
C ASN A 129 -15.84 -22.11 18.27
N ALA A 130 -14.50 -22.18 18.18
CA ALA A 130 -13.70 -23.03 19.05
C ALA A 130 -13.79 -22.57 20.52
N TRP A 131 -13.76 -21.26 20.76
CA TRP A 131 -13.94 -20.70 22.10
C TRP A 131 -15.31 -21.01 22.69
N GLY A 132 -16.39 -20.88 21.89
CA GLY A 132 -17.75 -21.20 22.33
C GLY A 132 -17.98 -22.67 22.69
N LYS A 133 -17.08 -23.56 22.28
CA LYS A 133 -17.10 -25.00 22.60
C LYS A 133 -16.10 -25.37 23.71
N THR A 134 -15.37 -24.39 24.22
CA THR A 134 -14.36 -24.66 25.29
C THR A 134 -15.05 -24.77 26.63
N ASP A 135 -15.03 -25.95 27.19
CA ASP A 135 -15.49 -26.20 28.56
C ASP A 135 -14.35 -26.02 29.55
N ASN A 136 -14.59 -25.24 30.62
CA ASN A 136 -13.63 -25.03 31.71
C ASN A 136 -12.21 -24.64 31.31
N PRO A 137 -12.04 -23.46 30.67
CA PRO A 137 -10.72 -22.99 30.25
C PRO A 137 -9.80 -22.81 31.46
N PRO A 138 -8.47 -23.07 31.34
CA PRO A 138 -7.52 -22.88 32.43
C PRO A 138 -7.59 -21.45 32.98
N VAL A 139 -7.43 -21.32 34.30
CA VAL A 139 -7.54 -20.05 35.03
C VAL A 139 -6.54 -19.02 34.45
N GLY A 140 -7.01 -17.81 34.11
CA GLY A 140 -6.18 -16.73 33.60
C GLY A 140 -5.89 -16.79 32.11
N THR A 141 -6.50 -17.69 31.31
CA THR A 141 -6.34 -17.76 29.86
C THR A 141 -7.44 -17.00 29.11
N ALA A 142 -8.64 -16.88 29.69
CA ALA A 142 -9.83 -16.36 29.05
C ALA A 142 -9.63 -14.97 28.43
N ASN A 143 -9.02 -14.03 29.17
CA ASN A 143 -8.80 -12.67 28.68
C ASN A 143 -7.90 -12.63 27.44
N ASN A 144 -6.85 -13.46 27.40
CA ASN A 144 -5.95 -13.52 26.25
C ASN A 144 -6.65 -14.14 25.03
N MET A 145 -7.44 -15.19 25.25
CA MET A 145 -8.15 -15.87 24.16
C MET A 145 -9.25 -14.97 23.55
N GLN A 146 -10.03 -14.31 24.41
CA GLN A 146 -11.02 -13.33 23.97
C GLN A 146 -10.36 -12.09 23.33
N GLY A 147 -9.23 -11.64 23.88
CA GLY A 147 -8.43 -10.57 23.30
C GLY A 147 -7.95 -10.93 21.89
N ALA A 148 -7.42 -12.12 21.68
CA ALA A 148 -7.02 -12.57 20.34
C ALA A 148 -8.20 -12.57 19.35
N ILE A 149 -9.38 -13.05 19.75
CA ILE A 149 -10.60 -13.03 18.94
C ILE A 149 -11.00 -11.58 18.57
N ALA A 150 -11.01 -10.68 19.58
CA ALA A 150 -11.38 -9.29 19.37
C ALA A 150 -10.40 -8.58 18.41
N PHE A 151 -9.11 -8.81 18.56
CA PHE A 151 -8.12 -8.21 17.66
C PHE A 151 -8.09 -8.88 16.27
N CYS A 152 -8.47 -10.14 16.13
CA CYS A 152 -8.77 -10.72 14.81
C CYS A 152 -9.91 -9.98 14.12
N PHE A 153 -11.00 -9.68 14.86
CA PHE A 153 -12.13 -8.92 14.33
C PHE A 153 -11.71 -7.50 13.89
N PHE A 154 -10.98 -6.75 14.70
CA PHE A 154 -10.49 -5.43 14.32
C PHE A 154 -9.50 -5.48 13.15
N SER A 155 -8.72 -6.54 13.04
CA SER A 155 -7.79 -6.74 11.92
C SER A 155 -8.51 -6.83 10.57
N ILE A 156 -9.73 -7.36 10.52
CA ILE A 156 -10.55 -7.41 9.30
C ILE A 156 -10.70 -6.00 8.72
N PHE A 157 -11.13 -5.06 9.55
CA PHE A 157 -11.38 -3.67 9.11
C PHE A 157 -10.07 -2.95 8.74
N ALA A 158 -9.00 -3.19 9.50
CA ALA A 158 -7.70 -2.60 9.20
C ALA A 158 -7.15 -3.07 7.84
N TRP A 159 -7.23 -4.36 7.53
CA TRP A 159 -6.81 -4.90 6.23
C TRP A 159 -7.72 -4.47 5.08
N ILE A 160 -9.03 -4.38 5.31
CA ILE A 160 -9.97 -3.84 4.31
C ILE A 160 -9.65 -2.36 4.04
N ALA A 161 -9.36 -1.56 5.06
CA ALA A 161 -8.95 -0.17 4.87
C ALA A 161 -7.67 -0.05 4.02
N CYS A 162 -6.67 -0.92 4.26
CA CYS A 162 -5.48 -0.99 3.39
C CYS A 162 -5.86 -1.28 1.92
N ALA A 163 -6.73 -2.26 1.69
CA ALA A 163 -7.20 -2.60 0.34
C ALA A 163 -7.94 -1.43 -0.33
N LEU A 164 -8.76 -0.69 0.43
CA LEU A 164 -9.49 0.48 -0.08
C LEU A 164 -8.53 1.63 -0.45
N PHE A 165 -7.50 1.91 0.36
CA PHE A 165 -6.49 2.91 0.01
C PHE A 165 -5.70 2.50 -1.24
N ALA A 166 -5.34 1.22 -1.38
CA ALA A 166 -4.69 0.71 -2.58
C ALA A 166 -5.61 0.83 -3.81
N LEU A 167 -6.92 0.53 -3.66
CA LEU A 167 -7.91 0.69 -4.72
C LEU A 167 -8.07 2.16 -5.16
N GLN A 168 -8.12 3.10 -4.20
CA GLN A 168 -8.18 4.53 -4.52
C GLN A 168 -6.95 4.98 -5.33
N ARG A 169 -5.74 4.55 -4.92
CA ARG A 169 -4.51 4.83 -5.67
C ARG A 169 -4.53 4.23 -7.07
N PHE A 170 -5.03 3.01 -7.18
CA PHE A 170 -5.16 2.34 -8.48
C PHE A 170 -6.08 3.12 -9.43
N ARG A 171 -7.24 3.58 -8.95
CA ARG A 171 -8.19 4.37 -9.73
C ARG A 171 -7.59 5.70 -10.17
N LEU A 172 -6.99 6.46 -9.26
CA LEU A 172 -6.33 7.74 -9.58
C LEU A 172 -5.21 7.56 -10.61
N GLY A 173 -4.46 6.47 -10.54
CA GLY A 173 -3.41 6.18 -11.50
C GLY A 173 -3.93 5.75 -12.87
N ALA A 174 -5.06 5.04 -12.91
CA ALA A 174 -5.72 4.68 -14.15
C ALA A 174 -6.29 5.93 -14.84
N ASP A 175 -6.99 6.79 -14.10
CA ASP A 175 -7.56 8.03 -14.63
C ASP A 175 -6.47 8.94 -15.22
N ALA A 176 -5.33 9.08 -14.54
CA ALA A 176 -4.19 9.84 -15.05
C ALA A 176 -3.55 9.22 -16.30
N ALA A 177 -3.60 7.90 -16.46
CA ALA A 177 -3.07 7.21 -17.64
C ALA A 177 -3.99 7.31 -18.88
N PHE A 178 -5.29 7.53 -18.66
CA PHE A 178 -6.29 7.67 -19.71
C PHE A 178 -6.70 9.13 -19.96
N ALA A 179 -6.18 10.10 -19.17
CA ALA A 179 -6.42 11.52 -19.44
C ALA A 179 -5.87 11.88 -20.82
N PRO A 180 -6.70 12.47 -21.71
CA PRO A 180 -6.24 12.87 -23.03
C PRO A 180 -5.12 13.92 -22.92
N ALA A 181 -4.06 13.75 -23.69
CA ALA A 181 -2.88 14.63 -23.64
C ALA A 181 -3.21 16.12 -23.90
N TYR A 182 -4.33 16.41 -24.61
CA TYR A 182 -4.76 17.77 -24.91
C TYR A 182 -5.34 18.53 -23.69
N GLU A 183 -5.83 17.85 -22.65
CA GLU A 183 -6.28 18.55 -21.43
C GLU A 183 -5.12 19.12 -20.61
N VAL A 184 -3.92 18.54 -20.75
CA VAL A 184 -2.71 19.06 -20.12
C VAL A 184 -2.21 20.32 -20.84
N GLU A 185 -2.41 20.42 -22.15
CA GLU A 185 -2.04 21.59 -22.94
C GLU A 185 -3.03 22.76 -22.75
N GLY A 186 -4.32 22.48 -22.51
CA GLY A 186 -5.34 23.48 -22.21
C GLY A 186 -5.24 24.11 -20.82
N ALA A 187 -4.63 23.42 -19.84
CA ALA A 187 -4.40 23.94 -18.49
C ALA A 187 -3.15 24.84 -18.38
N VAL A 188 -2.33 24.92 -19.42
CA VAL A 188 -1.17 25.82 -19.51
C VAL A 188 -1.57 27.22 -20.02
N GLY A 189 -2.85 27.49 -20.20
CA GLY A 189 -3.44 28.79 -20.51
C GLY A 189 -3.53 29.78 -19.34
N SER A 190 -2.59 29.78 -18.42
CA SER A 190 -2.33 30.91 -17.51
C SER A 190 -0.98 31.51 -17.83
N PRO A 191 -0.89 32.80 -18.07
CA PRO A 191 0.36 33.48 -18.47
C PRO A 191 1.23 33.67 -17.21
N ALA A 192 1.86 32.62 -16.72
CA ALA A 192 3.05 32.77 -15.92
C ALA A 192 4.20 32.85 -16.92
N GLY A 193 4.49 34.09 -17.37
CA GLY A 193 5.52 34.35 -18.34
C GLY A 193 6.85 33.77 -17.93
N PHE A 194 7.42 32.97 -18.82
CA PHE A 194 8.87 32.80 -18.84
C PHE A 194 9.48 34.21 -18.95
N PRO A 195 10.48 34.54 -18.11
CA PRO A 195 11.16 35.83 -18.31
C PRO A 195 11.68 35.89 -19.76
N ALA A 196 11.17 36.87 -20.50
CA ALA A 196 11.58 37.11 -21.87
C ALA A 196 13.08 37.32 -21.90
N TYR A 197 13.77 36.63 -22.84
CA TYR A 197 15.17 36.89 -23.13
C TYR A 197 15.33 38.40 -23.45
N PRO A 198 16.30 39.11 -22.85
CA PRO A 198 16.53 40.52 -23.15
C PRO A 198 16.94 40.64 -24.64
N GLY A 199 16.04 41.14 -25.49
CA GLY A 199 16.33 41.38 -26.90
C GLY A 199 15.25 40.92 -27.88
N ALA A 200 14.12 40.33 -27.46
CA ALA A 200 13.02 40.02 -28.36
C ALA A 200 12.15 41.28 -28.59
N ASN A 201 12.29 41.91 -29.74
CA ASN A 201 11.39 42.95 -30.19
C ASN A 201 9.99 42.39 -30.47
N ASP A 202 8.97 43.13 -30.00
CA ASP A 202 7.52 42.85 -29.94
C ASP A 202 6.81 42.76 -31.31
N SER A 203 7.36 42.04 -32.30
CA SER A 203 6.71 42.01 -33.64
C SER A 203 6.84 40.69 -34.43
N GLN A 204 7.20 39.58 -33.82
CA GLN A 204 7.08 38.29 -34.51
C GLN A 204 6.15 37.34 -33.76
N PRO A 205 5.11 36.76 -34.42
CA PRO A 205 4.28 35.72 -33.85
C PRO A 205 5.16 34.51 -33.58
N ALA A 206 5.23 34.13 -32.29
CA ALA A 206 5.98 32.98 -31.84
C ALA A 206 5.48 31.70 -32.51
N TYR A 207 6.35 31.05 -33.26
CA TYR A 207 6.22 29.67 -33.72
C TYR A 207 4.91 29.30 -34.46
N SER A 208 4.69 29.84 -35.65
CA SER A 208 3.66 29.35 -36.58
C SER A 208 4.15 28.22 -37.51
N GLU A 209 5.44 27.88 -37.52
CA GLU A 209 5.97 26.81 -38.38
C GLU A 209 6.86 25.83 -37.54
N PRO A 210 6.73 24.51 -37.78
CA PRO A 210 7.63 23.52 -37.15
C PRO A 210 9.07 23.74 -37.62
N PRO A 211 10.10 23.56 -36.75
CA PRO A 211 11.50 23.89 -37.04
C PRO A 211 12.15 23.12 -38.21
N PHE A 212 11.43 22.19 -38.86
CA PHE A 212 11.91 21.36 -39.96
C PHE A 212 11.05 21.50 -41.27
N SER A 213 10.18 22.50 -41.38
CA SER A 213 9.33 22.72 -42.55
C SER A 213 9.98 23.54 -43.69
N HIS A 214 11.24 23.95 -43.55
CA HIS A 214 11.96 24.58 -44.65
C HIS A 214 12.36 23.54 -45.70
N THR A 215 11.49 23.32 -46.69
CA THR A 215 11.86 22.83 -48.01
C THR A 215 12.49 24.00 -48.81
N GLY A 216 13.55 24.56 -48.27
CA GLY A 216 14.42 25.47 -49.05
C GLY A 216 15.35 24.63 -49.93
N ASN A 217 15.24 24.80 -51.24
CA ASN A 217 16.20 24.31 -52.22
C ASN A 217 17.62 24.65 -51.75
N ILE A 218 18.33 23.68 -51.27
CA ILE A 218 19.77 23.79 -51.06
C ILE A 218 20.39 23.42 -52.41
N ASP A 219 20.77 24.44 -53.20
CA ASP A 219 21.62 24.26 -54.35
C ASP A 219 22.99 23.73 -53.90
N TYR A 220 23.16 22.43 -54.04
CA TYR A 220 24.46 21.79 -53.88
C TYR A 220 25.30 22.05 -55.12
N THR A 221 26.15 23.05 -55.09
CA THR A 221 27.29 23.14 -56.03
C THR A 221 28.37 22.14 -55.58
N ALA A 222 28.56 21.09 -56.38
CA ALA A 222 29.64 20.14 -56.18
C ALA A 222 30.99 20.79 -56.33
N PRO A 223 31.98 20.55 -55.46
CA PRO A 223 33.34 21.05 -55.63
C PRO A 223 34.00 20.39 -56.85
N THR A 224 34.48 21.18 -57.77
CA THR A 224 35.35 20.74 -58.87
C THR A 224 36.76 20.53 -58.32
N TYR A 225 37.26 19.34 -58.54
CA TYR A 225 38.69 19.01 -58.33
C TYR A 225 39.50 19.34 -59.56
#